data_d6f94bbcd6193ba7f22bae086315cfcd
#
_entry.id   d6f94bbcd6193ba7f22bae086315cfcd
#
_cell.length_a   1.000
_cell.length_b   1.000
_cell.length_c   1.000
_cell.angle_alpha   90.00
_cell.angle_beta   90.00
_cell.angle_gamma   90.00
#
_symmetry.space_group_name_H-M   'P 1'
#
loop_
_entity.id
_entity.type
_entity.pdbx_description
1 polymer ?
#
loop_
_entity_poly.entity_id
_entity_poly.type
_entity_poly.pdbx_seq_one_letter_code
_entity_poly.pdbx_strand_id
1 'polypeptide(L)'
;MITLIATAMLKSLTSFLFGNYLKAHYGSIEIDGAPSWYGQEPDEAICVSTYNKGGLEKLEITKQDSKIKLKKKVNHIIELVIYKNFKNLTPDEDAFLNSIQKDKKLPLFIDSNMKFQNIKVDEDKNMVFVRSCLDKQAFLNYEKKRLKELSTDLTYYKSDKAFNELENKNRPKSGLEDKEFDELDNSNF
;
A
#
# COMPACT_ATOMS: atom_id res chain seq x y z
N MET A 1 26.89 -11.06 9.74
CA MET A 1 27.31 -9.75 9.17
C MET A 1 26.38 -9.23 8.09
N ILE A 2 25.81 -10.06 7.21
CA ILE A 2 24.89 -9.68 6.12
C ILE A 2 23.55 -9.09 6.61
N THR A 3 23.02 -9.59 7.72
CA THR A 3 21.74 -9.12 8.29
C THR A 3 21.78 -7.72 8.88
N LEU A 4 22.92 -7.26 9.39
CA LEU A 4 23.10 -5.91 9.94
C LEU A 4 23.17 -4.85 8.85
N ILE A 5 23.75 -5.18 7.70
CA ILE A 5 23.87 -4.26 6.55
C ILE A 5 22.51 -4.06 5.88
N ALA A 6 21.70 -5.12 5.77
CA ALA A 6 20.34 -5.03 5.22
C ALA A 6 19.41 -4.16 6.08
N THR A 7 19.50 -4.26 7.41
CA THR A 7 18.70 -3.42 8.33
C THR A 7 19.13 -1.96 8.33
N ALA A 8 20.42 -1.67 8.19
CA ALA A 8 20.92 -0.29 8.09
C ALA A 8 20.52 0.37 6.76
N MET A 9 20.57 -0.36 5.66
CA MET A 9 20.11 0.14 4.35
C MET A 9 18.59 0.36 4.32
N LEU A 10 17.78 -0.50 4.94
CA LEU A 10 16.33 -0.28 5.02
C LEU A 10 15.98 0.99 5.82
N LYS A 11 16.67 1.23 6.95
CA LYS A 11 16.47 2.45 7.75
C LYS A 11 16.84 3.72 6.99
N SER A 12 17.90 3.67 6.20
CA SER A 12 18.34 4.80 5.37
C SER A 12 17.38 5.10 4.22
N LEU A 13 16.84 4.07 3.55
CA LEU A 13 15.93 4.23 2.40
C LEU A 13 14.57 4.81 2.80
N THR A 14 13.99 4.34 3.91
CA THR A 14 12.73 4.88 4.40
C THR A 14 12.87 6.34 4.81
N SER A 15 13.92 6.71 5.55
CA SER A 15 14.17 8.10 5.94
C SER A 15 14.37 9.03 4.74
N PHE A 16 15.08 8.57 3.70
CA PHE A 16 15.31 9.36 2.48
C PHE A 16 14.03 9.58 1.67
N LEU A 17 13.19 8.54 1.55
CA LEU A 17 11.92 8.63 0.84
C LEU A 17 10.92 9.52 1.56
N PHE A 18 10.83 9.40 2.88
CA PHE A 18 9.98 10.26 3.70
C PHE A 18 10.41 11.72 3.61
N GLY A 19 11.70 12.01 3.73
CA GLY A 19 12.21 13.38 3.71
C GLY A 19 11.96 14.11 2.38
N ASN A 20 12.14 13.43 1.26
CA ASN A 20 11.96 14.04 -0.06
C ASN A 20 10.50 14.17 -0.49
N TYR A 21 9.65 13.19 -0.14
CA TYR A 21 8.22 13.25 -0.41
C TYR A 21 7.56 14.42 0.34
N LEU A 22 7.93 14.62 1.59
CA LEU A 22 7.38 15.70 2.43
C LEU A 22 7.76 17.09 1.93
N LYS A 23 9.01 17.29 1.51
CA LYS A 23 9.45 18.58 0.96
C LYS A 23 8.76 18.94 -0.36
N ALA A 24 8.42 17.94 -1.18
CA ALA A 24 7.80 18.18 -2.48
C ALA A 24 6.29 18.45 -2.40
N HIS A 25 5.59 17.90 -1.39
CA HIS A 25 4.13 17.98 -1.29
C HIS A 25 3.58 18.92 -0.23
N TYR A 26 4.41 19.30 0.74
CA TYR A 26 4.02 20.15 1.85
C TYR A 26 5.00 21.33 1.97
N GLY A 27 5.21 22.04 0.86
CA GLY A 27 5.84 23.34 0.92
C GLY A 27 5.22 24.12 2.08
N SER A 28 6.03 24.77 2.91
CA SER A 28 5.60 25.48 4.11
C SER A 28 4.57 26.57 3.74
N ILE A 29 3.30 26.17 3.66
CA ILE A 29 2.22 27.15 3.67
C ILE A 29 2.23 27.69 5.10
N GLU A 30 2.74 28.89 5.28
CA GLU A 30 2.62 29.62 6.54
C GLU A 30 1.14 29.88 6.79
N ILE A 31 0.55 29.08 7.64
CA ILE A 31 -0.83 29.28 8.10
C ILE A 31 -0.74 30.13 9.33
N ASP A 32 -1.29 31.35 9.23
CA ASP A 32 -1.33 32.25 10.39
C ASP A 32 -2.02 31.60 11.57
N GLY A 33 -1.33 31.57 12.73
CA GLY A 33 -1.79 30.92 13.95
C GLY A 33 -1.51 29.42 14.03
N ALA A 34 -0.85 28.83 13.07
CA ALA A 34 -0.45 27.44 13.15
C ALA A 34 0.45 27.21 14.36
N PRO A 35 0.20 26.14 15.14
CA PRO A 35 1.09 25.78 16.24
C PRO A 35 2.45 25.29 15.71
N SER A 36 3.50 25.40 16.54
CA SER A 36 4.87 25.04 16.15
C SER A 36 5.03 23.61 15.64
N TRP A 37 4.20 22.70 16.09
CA TRP A 37 4.19 21.31 15.62
C TRP A 37 3.49 21.09 14.26
N TYR A 38 2.78 22.10 13.76
CA TYR A 38 2.05 21.98 12.49
C TYR A 38 3.03 21.82 11.33
N GLY A 39 2.80 20.81 10.48
CA GLY A 39 3.69 20.52 9.34
C GLY A 39 5.02 19.86 9.70
N GLN A 40 5.35 19.71 11.01
CA GLN A 40 6.53 18.99 11.44
C GLN A 40 6.22 17.50 11.58
N GLU A 41 7.15 16.65 11.18
CA GLU A 41 7.04 15.20 11.33
C GLU A 41 8.10 14.70 12.30
N PRO A 42 7.71 14.09 13.42
CA PRO A 42 8.66 13.51 14.35
C PRO A 42 9.33 12.28 13.72
N ASP A 43 10.59 12.01 14.10
CA ASP A 43 11.38 10.92 13.53
C ASP A 43 10.77 9.52 13.79
N GLU A 44 10.01 9.40 14.88
CA GLU A 44 9.46 8.12 15.36
C GLU A 44 8.03 7.84 14.89
N ALA A 45 7.40 8.75 14.15
CA ALA A 45 6.02 8.62 13.73
C ALA A 45 5.78 9.14 12.31
N ILE A 46 4.79 8.59 11.64
CA ILE A 46 4.25 9.07 10.37
C ILE A 46 3.05 9.94 10.72
N CYS A 47 3.15 11.25 10.50
CA CYS A 47 2.12 12.18 10.92
C CYS A 47 1.52 12.95 9.76
N VAL A 48 0.30 13.44 9.98
CA VAL A 48 -0.38 14.40 9.13
C VAL A 48 -1.03 15.45 10.00
N SER A 49 -0.86 16.71 9.64
CA SER A 49 -1.52 17.84 10.26
C SER A 49 -2.62 18.39 9.34
N THR A 50 -3.75 18.74 9.92
CA THR A 50 -4.88 19.37 9.23
C THR A 50 -5.40 20.54 10.04
N TYR A 51 -6.09 21.45 9.39
CA TYR A 51 -6.79 22.54 10.05
C TYR A 51 -8.11 22.81 9.36
N ASN A 52 -9.05 23.38 10.11
CA ASN A 52 -10.31 23.94 9.59
C ASN A 52 -10.61 25.26 10.29
N LYS A 53 -11.29 26.15 9.57
CA LYS A 53 -11.91 27.36 10.12
C LYS A 53 -13.27 26.99 10.75
N GLY A 54 -13.63 27.65 11.85
CA GLY A 54 -14.88 27.39 12.58
C GLY A 54 -14.67 26.88 13.99
N GLY A 55 -13.43 26.97 14.53
CA GLY A 55 -13.14 26.70 15.95
C GLY A 55 -13.54 25.30 16.41
N LEU A 56 -14.01 25.20 17.64
CA LEU A 56 -14.34 23.93 18.31
C LEU A 56 -15.42 23.13 17.56
N GLU A 57 -16.38 23.79 16.91
CA GLU A 57 -17.45 23.11 16.15
C GLU A 57 -16.91 22.25 15.00
N LYS A 58 -15.73 22.57 14.50
CA LYS A 58 -15.06 21.86 13.41
C LYS A 58 -14.09 20.77 13.87
N LEU A 59 -13.96 20.55 15.18
CA LEU A 59 -12.98 19.63 15.73
C LEU A 59 -13.16 18.20 15.18
N GLU A 60 -14.37 17.66 15.20
CA GLU A 60 -14.60 16.27 14.73
C GLU A 60 -14.40 16.14 13.22
N ILE A 61 -14.80 17.15 12.45
CA ILE A 61 -14.53 17.16 11.00
C ILE A 61 -13.02 17.21 10.76
N THR A 62 -12.27 18.04 11.49
CA THR A 62 -10.82 18.15 11.35
C THR A 62 -10.10 16.85 11.73
N LYS A 63 -10.59 16.14 12.74
CA LYS A 63 -10.09 14.80 13.11
C LYS A 63 -10.32 13.81 11.96
N GLN A 64 -11.52 13.79 11.37
CA GLN A 64 -11.81 12.91 10.23
C GLN A 64 -10.94 13.23 9.01
N ASP A 65 -10.76 14.50 8.69
CA ASP A 65 -9.89 14.94 7.60
C ASP A 65 -8.44 14.51 7.82
N SER A 66 -7.95 14.66 9.06
CA SER A 66 -6.61 14.23 9.46
C SER A 66 -6.43 12.72 9.31
N LYS A 67 -7.43 11.95 9.75
CA LYS A 67 -7.46 10.48 9.59
C LYS A 67 -7.44 10.07 8.12
N ILE A 68 -8.26 10.68 7.28
CA ILE A 68 -8.32 10.39 5.84
C ILE A 68 -6.99 10.71 5.16
N LYS A 69 -6.38 11.85 5.48
CA LYS A 69 -5.08 12.23 4.94
C LYS A 69 -3.97 11.28 5.39
N LEU A 70 -3.99 10.85 6.65
CA LEU A 70 -3.03 9.86 7.16
C LEU A 70 -3.16 8.53 6.43
N LYS A 71 -4.40 8.03 6.23
CA LYS A 71 -4.65 6.81 5.45
C LYS A 71 -4.11 6.92 4.03
N LYS A 72 -4.36 8.04 3.34
CA LYS A 72 -3.83 8.28 1.99
C LYS A 72 -2.31 8.28 1.97
N LYS A 73 -1.66 8.96 2.94
CA LYS A 73 -0.21 9.01 3.05
C LYS A 73 0.39 7.62 3.26
N VAL A 74 -0.13 6.86 4.22
CA VAL A 74 0.36 5.52 4.54
C VAL A 74 0.14 4.55 3.37
N ASN A 75 -1.01 4.61 2.71
CA ASN A 75 -1.28 3.80 1.53
C ASN A 75 -0.26 4.08 0.41
N HIS A 76 -0.01 5.35 0.12
CA HIS A 76 0.98 5.72 -0.89
C HIS A 76 2.40 5.23 -0.55
N ILE A 77 2.78 5.26 0.73
CA ILE A 77 4.08 4.73 1.16
C ILE A 77 4.16 3.21 0.91
N ILE A 78 3.12 2.47 1.26
CA ILE A 78 3.06 1.02 1.01
C ILE A 78 3.16 0.71 -0.49
N GLU A 79 2.43 1.45 -1.33
CA GLU A 79 2.51 1.31 -2.79
C GLU A 79 3.93 1.53 -3.32
N LEU A 80 4.61 2.58 -2.86
CA LEU A 80 6.00 2.85 -3.24
C LEU A 80 6.96 1.76 -2.77
N VAL A 81 6.75 1.23 -1.57
CA VAL A 81 7.57 0.14 -1.03
C VAL A 81 7.37 -1.14 -1.83
N ILE A 82 6.13 -1.50 -2.16
CA ILE A 82 5.82 -2.66 -3.01
C ILE A 82 6.48 -2.50 -4.37
N TYR A 83 6.27 -1.37 -5.04
CA TYR A 83 6.88 -1.08 -6.34
C TYR A 83 8.42 -1.22 -6.34
N LYS A 84 9.08 -0.82 -5.24
CA LYS A 84 10.54 -0.93 -5.12
C LYS A 84 11.04 -2.35 -4.88
N ASN A 85 10.27 -3.16 -4.17
CA ASN A 85 10.66 -4.52 -3.81
C ASN A 85 10.36 -5.53 -4.91
N PHE A 86 9.36 -5.28 -5.74
CA PHE A 86 8.93 -6.16 -6.83
C PHE A 86 9.27 -5.54 -8.19
N LYS A 87 10.54 -5.66 -8.59
CA LYS A 87 11.04 -5.20 -9.89
C LYS A 87 11.20 -6.36 -10.86
N ASN A 88 11.23 -6.05 -12.15
CA ASN A 88 11.48 -7.01 -13.23
C ASN A 88 10.45 -8.16 -13.29
N LEU A 89 9.19 -7.85 -12.99
CA LEU A 89 8.09 -8.77 -13.15
C LEU A 89 7.70 -8.89 -14.63
N THR A 90 7.23 -10.05 -15.03
CA THR A 90 6.53 -10.19 -16.32
C THR A 90 5.17 -9.47 -16.25
N PRO A 91 4.54 -9.12 -17.40
CA PRO A 91 3.23 -8.47 -17.38
C PRO A 91 2.15 -9.24 -16.60
N ASP A 92 2.17 -10.58 -16.66
CA ASP A 92 1.22 -11.42 -15.92
C ASP A 92 1.48 -11.40 -14.41
N GLU A 93 2.76 -11.44 -14.02
CA GLU A 93 3.17 -11.34 -12.60
C GLU A 93 2.82 -9.97 -12.02
N ASP A 94 2.99 -8.90 -12.79
CA ASP A 94 2.60 -7.55 -12.39
C ASP A 94 1.07 -7.44 -12.25
N ALA A 95 0.31 -7.96 -13.21
CA ALA A 95 -1.15 -8.01 -13.14
C ALA A 95 -1.64 -8.80 -11.91
N PHE A 96 -1.02 -9.96 -11.63
CA PHE A 96 -1.32 -10.76 -10.45
C PHE A 96 -1.01 -9.96 -9.16
N LEU A 97 0.19 -9.38 -9.04
CA LEU A 97 0.58 -8.57 -7.89
C LEU A 97 -0.40 -7.42 -7.67
N ASN A 98 -0.77 -6.71 -8.72
CA ASN A 98 -1.74 -5.60 -8.66
C ASN A 98 -3.13 -6.07 -8.19
N SER A 99 -3.54 -7.30 -8.52
CA SER A 99 -4.82 -7.86 -8.09
C SER A 99 -4.87 -8.13 -6.58
N ILE A 100 -3.76 -8.60 -6.00
CA ILE A 100 -3.64 -8.93 -4.56
C ILE A 100 -3.11 -7.79 -3.70
N GLN A 101 -2.60 -6.72 -4.31
CA GLN A 101 -2.02 -5.58 -3.62
C GLN A 101 -3.04 -4.80 -2.80
N LYS A 102 -4.31 -4.76 -3.23
CA LYS A 102 -5.40 -4.05 -2.54
C LYS A 102 -5.66 -4.69 -1.17
N ASP A 103 -4.92 -4.22 -0.18
CA ASP A 103 -4.99 -4.74 1.17
C ASP A 103 -6.15 -4.14 1.95
N LYS A 104 -7.18 -4.94 2.19
CA LYS A 104 -8.31 -4.56 3.05
C LYS A 104 -7.92 -4.44 4.53
N LYS A 105 -6.79 -5.00 4.94
CA LYS A 105 -6.30 -4.98 6.34
C LYS A 105 -5.60 -3.67 6.68
N LEU A 106 -5.02 -2.96 5.69
CA LEU A 106 -4.29 -1.72 5.92
C LEU A 106 -5.16 -0.62 6.57
N PRO A 107 -6.39 -0.34 6.13
CA PRO A 107 -7.27 0.62 6.81
C PRO A 107 -7.54 0.25 8.28
N LEU A 108 -7.75 -1.03 8.56
CA LEU A 108 -7.99 -1.52 9.94
C LEU A 108 -6.72 -1.39 10.79
N PHE A 109 -5.56 -1.70 10.23
CA PHE A 109 -4.28 -1.51 10.90
C PHE A 109 -4.06 -0.04 11.27
N ILE A 110 -4.30 0.89 10.34
CA ILE A 110 -4.16 2.33 10.59
C ILE A 110 -5.14 2.76 11.68
N ASP A 111 -6.41 2.36 11.59
CA ASP A 111 -7.43 2.72 12.57
C ASP A 111 -7.11 2.24 13.98
N SER A 112 -6.47 1.07 14.10
CA SER A 112 -6.10 0.48 15.40
C SER A 112 -4.82 1.08 16.00
N ASN A 113 -3.94 1.68 15.17
CA ASN A 113 -2.62 2.11 15.62
C ASN A 113 -2.42 3.64 15.52
N MET A 114 -3.33 4.36 14.88
CA MET A 114 -3.23 5.82 14.82
C MET A 114 -3.68 6.47 16.13
N LYS A 115 -3.08 7.62 16.42
CA LYS A 115 -3.44 8.47 17.55
C LYS A 115 -3.54 9.92 17.12
N PHE A 116 -4.48 10.67 17.70
CA PHE A 116 -4.47 12.12 17.64
C PHE A 116 -3.48 12.64 18.67
N GLN A 117 -2.31 13.06 18.20
CA GLN A 117 -1.19 13.44 19.10
C GLN A 117 -1.31 14.86 19.61
N ASN A 118 -1.73 15.78 18.74
CA ASN A 118 -1.83 17.18 19.06
C ASN A 118 -3.15 17.75 18.53
N ILE A 119 -3.81 18.51 19.36
CA ILE A 119 -5.01 19.26 19.03
C ILE A 119 -4.84 20.68 19.60
N LYS A 120 -5.07 21.70 18.79
CA LYS A 120 -5.14 23.08 19.22
C LYS A 120 -6.40 23.72 18.66
N VAL A 121 -7.21 24.29 19.52
CA VAL A 121 -8.28 25.21 19.17
C VAL A 121 -7.79 26.64 19.41
N ASP A 122 -7.84 27.46 18.38
CA ASP A 122 -7.47 28.87 18.42
C ASP A 122 -8.79 29.67 18.31
N GLU A 123 -9.31 30.09 19.45
CA GLU A 123 -10.59 30.79 19.51
C GLU A 123 -10.50 32.18 18.90
N ASP A 124 -9.36 32.88 19.07
CA ASP A 124 -9.15 34.21 18.51
C ASP A 124 -9.19 34.23 16.99
N LYS A 125 -8.64 33.18 16.36
CA LYS A 125 -8.61 33.02 14.91
C LYS A 125 -9.73 32.14 14.38
N ASN A 126 -10.56 31.63 15.28
CA ASN A 126 -11.65 30.70 14.95
C ASN A 126 -11.14 29.50 14.10
N MET A 127 -10.04 28.89 14.55
CA MET A 127 -9.36 27.79 13.85
C MET A 127 -9.16 26.59 14.77
N VAL A 128 -9.17 25.39 14.19
CA VAL A 128 -8.81 24.15 14.87
C VAL A 128 -7.74 23.42 14.06
N PHE A 129 -6.72 22.96 14.78
CA PHE A 129 -5.59 22.20 14.24
C PHE A 129 -5.56 20.82 14.87
N VAL A 130 -5.38 19.79 14.05
CA VAL A 130 -5.29 18.40 14.50
C VAL A 130 -4.11 17.74 13.84
N ARG A 131 -3.32 17.00 14.62
CA ARG A 131 -2.28 16.09 14.12
C ARG A 131 -2.66 14.67 14.45
N SER A 132 -2.75 13.82 13.43
CA SER A 132 -2.83 12.37 13.58
C SER A 132 -1.52 11.71 13.21
N CYS A 133 -1.12 10.74 14.00
CA CYS A 133 0.15 10.04 13.83
C CYS A 133 -0.02 8.53 13.94
N LEU A 134 0.82 7.82 13.21
CA LEU A 134 0.99 6.37 13.26
C LEU A 134 2.42 6.08 13.72
N ASP A 135 2.58 5.19 14.69
CA ASP A 135 3.89 4.75 15.15
C ASP A 135 4.70 4.14 14.01
N LYS A 136 5.92 4.63 13.82
CA LYS A 136 6.78 4.23 12.70
C LYS A 136 7.25 2.78 12.83
N GLN A 137 7.52 2.31 14.05
CA GLN A 137 7.95 0.93 14.26
C GLN A 137 6.80 -0.05 14.01
N ALA A 138 5.60 0.28 14.44
CA ALA A 138 4.40 -0.49 14.15
C ALA A 138 4.17 -0.58 12.63
N PHE A 139 4.35 0.54 11.92
CA PHE A 139 4.24 0.58 10.46
C PHE A 139 5.31 -0.28 9.78
N LEU A 140 6.58 -0.21 10.18
CA LEU A 140 7.66 -1.03 9.62
C LEU A 140 7.42 -2.53 9.83
N ASN A 141 6.86 -2.92 10.97
CA ASN A 141 6.50 -4.31 11.24
C ASN A 141 5.36 -4.78 10.32
N TYR A 142 4.36 -3.94 10.12
CA TYR A 142 3.27 -4.20 9.16
C TYR A 142 3.80 -4.34 7.74
N GLU A 143 4.60 -3.38 7.27
CA GLU A 143 5.27 -3.38 5.96
C GLU A 143 6.02 -4.69 5.71
N LYS A 144 6.90 -5.06 6.65
CA LYS A 144 7.70 -6.29 6.55
C LYS A 144 6.81 -7.54 6.41
N LYS A 145 5.75 -7.61 7.21
CA LYS A 145 4.78 -8.71 7.14
C LYS A 145 4.09 -8.74 5.78
N ARG A 146 3.64 -7.58 5.30
CA ARG A 146 2.93 -7.47 4.02
C ARG A 146 3.82 -7.84 2.84
N LEU A 147 5.06 -7.38 2.80
CA LEU A 147 6.01 -7.75 1.77
C LEU A 147 6.29 -9.27 1.74
N LYS A 148 6.39 -9.89 2.91
CA LYS A 148 6.55 -11.34 3.01
C LYS A 148 5.32 -12.08 2.46
N GLU A 149 4.10 -11.66 2.81
CA GLU A 149 2.86 -12.23 2.28
C GLU A 149 2.83 -12.14 0.75
N LEU A 150 3.03 -10.95 0.19
CA LEU A 150 3.04 -10.73 -1.26
C LEU A 150 4.13 -11.55 -1.98
N SER A 151 5.33 -11.66 -1.40
CA SER A 151 6.41 -12.48 -1.96
C SER A 151 6.03 -13.96 -1.98
N THR A 152 5.38 -14.45 -0.94
CA THR A 152 4.91 -15.83 -0.85
C THR A 152 3.84 -16.10 -1.90
N ASP A 153 2.82 -15.23 -2.00
CA ASP A 153 1.73 -15.36 -2.97
C ASP A 153 2.25 -15.33 -4.41
N LEU A 154 3.20 -14.44 -4.70
CA LEU A 154 3.84 -14.37 -6.03
C LEU A 154 4.66 -15.63 -6.34
N THR A 155 5.33 -16.21 -5.35
CA THR A 155 6.07 -17.46 -5.53
C THR A 155 5.14 -18.62 -5.85
N TYR A 156 4.01 -18.72 -5.16
CA TYR A 156 2.97 -19.72 -5.47
C TYR A 156 2.41 -19.53 -6.89
N TYR A 157 2.08 -18.31 -7.26
CA TYR A 157 1.60 -18.00 -8.60
C TYR A 157 2.59 -18.46 -9.71
N LYS A 158 3.89 -18.15 -9.51
CA LYS A 158 4.94 -18.57 -10.46
C LYS A 158 5.06 -20.09 -10.55
N SER A 159 5.00 -20.78 -9.43
CA SER A 159 5.10 -22.24 -9.36
C SER A 159 3.90 -22.90 -10.05
N ASP A 160 2.70 -22.41 -9.79
CA ASP A 160 1.47 -22.91 -10.38
C ASP A 160 1.45 -22.71 -11.91
N LYS A 161 1.86 -21.53 -12.38
CA LYS A 161 2.01 -21.24 -13.80
C LYS A 161 3.01 -22.18 -14.47
N ALA A 162 4.18 -22.39 -13.89
CA ALA A 162 5.19 -23.29 -14.42
C ALA A 162 4.70 -24.74 -14.49
N PHE A 163 3.96 -25.18 -13.46
CA PHE A 163 3.36 -26.53 -13.44
C PHE A 163 2.33 -26.71 -14.55
N ASN A 164 1.43 -25.75 -14.71
CA ASN A 164 0.42 -25.77 -15.77
C ASN A 164 1.04 -25.76 -17.18
N GLU A 165 2.13 -25.03 -17.39
CA GLU A 165 2.86 -25.04 -18.66
C GLU A 165 3.48 -26.41 -18.96
N LEU A 166 4.03 -27.09 -17.95
CA LEU A 166 4.58 -28.45 -18.10
C LEU A 166 3.49 -29.47 -18.39
N GLU A 167 2.37 -29.38 -17.72
CA GLU A 167 1.23 -30.28 -17.93
C GLU A 167 0.66 -30.14 -19.34
N ASN A 168 0.53 -28.91 -19.84
CA ASN A 168 0.07 -28.65 -21.21
C ASN A 168 1.05 -29.12 -22.28
N LYS A 169 2.36 -29.07 -22.03
CA LYS A 169 3.38 -29.60 -22.94
C LYS A 169 3.36 -31.14 -23.01
N ASN A 170 3.01 -31.78 -21.90
CA ASN A 170 3.02 -33.23 -21.76
C ASN A 170 1.66 -33.89 -22.11
N ARG A 171 0.61 -33.11 -22.34
CA ARG A 171 -0.64 -33.66 -22.87
C ARG A 171 -0.37 -34.27 -24.25
N PRO A 172 -0.58 -35.58 -24.43
CA PRO A 172 -0.53 -36.15 -25.76
C PRO A 172 -1.54 -35.37 -26.61
N LYS A 173 -1.10 -34.85 -27.77
CA LYS A 173 -2.01 -34.35 -28.76
C LYS A 173 -2.88 -35.55 -29.12
N SER A 174 -4.08 -35.61 -28.57
CA SER A 174 -5.08 -36.60 -28.96
C SER A 174 -5.42 -36.32 -30.41
N GLY A 175 -4.72 -37.02 -31.32
CA GLY A 175 -5.06 -37.07 -32.73
C GLY A 175 -6.29 -37.93 -32.93
N LEU A 176 -7.40 -37.50 -32.35
CA LEU A 176 -8.71 -37.84 -32.82
C LEU A 176 -9.02 -36.81 -33.92
N GLU A 177 -8.40 -37.00 -35.09
CA GLU A 177 -9.04 -36.58 -36.33
C GLU A 177 -10.46 -37.16 -36.28
N ASP A 178 -11.45 -36.29 -36.33
CA ASP A 178 -12.83 -36.63 -36.59
C ASP A 178 -12.84 -37.41 -37.91
N LYS A 179 -12.81 -38.72 -37.79
CA LYS A 179 -13.20 -39.56 -38.94
C LYS A 179 -14.69 -39.31 -39.09
N GLU A 180 -15.02 -38.52 -40.11
CA GLU A 180 -16.32 -38.49 -40.70
C GLU A 180 -16.84 -39.93 -40.79
N PHE A 181 -17.88 -40.21 -40.03
CA PHE A 181 -18.70 -41.38 -40.23
C PHE A 181 -19.49 -41.13 -41.50
N ASP A 182 -18.92 -41.56 -42.66
CA ASP A 182 -19.66 -41.67 -43.90
C ASP A 182 -20.88 -42.57 -43.65
N GLU A 183 -22.02 -41.97 -43.89
CA GLU A 183 -23.33 -42.65 -43.93
C GLU A 183 -23.25 -43.87 -44.80
N LEU A 184 -23.37 -45.05 -44.23
CA LEU A 184 -23.71 -46.24 -44.94
C LEU A 184 -25.19 -46.18 -45.37
N ASP A 185 -25.38 -45.75 -46.59
CA ASP A 185 -26.61 -45.81 -47.31
C ASP A 185 -27.09 -47.29 -47.38
N ASN A 186 -28.10 -47.58 -46.59
CA ASN A 186 -28.85 -48.87 -46.73
C ASN A 186 -30.09 -48.67 -47.57
N SER A 187 -29.88 -48.58 -48.86
CA SER A 187 -30.90 -48.92 -49.84
C SER A 187 -30.72 -50.37 -50.19
N ASN A 188 -31.55 -51.25 -49.64
CA ASN A 188 -32.10 -52.45 -50.30
C ASN A 188 -32.62 -53.47 -49.26
N PHE A 189 -33.83 -53.48 -49.01
CA PHE A 189 -34.86 -54.52 -49.16
C PHE A 189 -36.17 -54.11 -48.57
#